data_1ded0cace51e1471150463fa01a890d8
#
_entry.id   1ded0cace51e1471150463fa01a890d8
#
_cell.length_a   1.000
_cell.length_b   1.000
_cell.length_c   1.000
_cell.angle_alpha   90.00
_cell.angle_beta   90.00
_cell.angle_gamma   90.00
#
_symmetry.space_group_name_H-M   'P 1'
#
loop_
_entity.id
_entity.type
_entity.pdbx_description
1 polymer ?
#
loop_
_entity_poly.entity_id
_entity_poly.type
_entity_poly.pdbx_seq_one_letter_code
_entity_poly.pdbx_strand_id
1 'polypeptide(L)'
;ESLANRRYLYFAQKADVEGYNDVAAVFRSTAEGETGHAHGHLEYLEETGDPATGEPIGSTSNNLKAAVVGETHEYTDMYPGMARSARDEGFDEIATWFETLAKAERSHAGRFQKALDELD
;
A
#
# COMPACT_ATOMS: atom_id res chain seq x y z
N GLU A 1 -5.01 10.90 -3.08
CA GLU A 1 -4.10 10.93 -4.23
C GLU A 1 -3.47 9.55 -4.51
N SER A 2 -3.00 8.86 -3.49
CA SER A 2 -2.43 7.51 -3.66
C SER A 2 -3.45 6.52 -4.21
N LEU A 3 -4.68 6.57 -3.70
CA LEU A 3 -5.76 5.72 -4.20
C LEU A 3 -6.10 6.06 -5.65
N ALA A 4 -6.19 7.36 -5.99
CA ALA A 4 -6.47 7.81 -7.34
C ALA A 4 -5.39 7.34 -8.31
N ASN A 5 -4.10 7.47 -7.91
CA ASN A 5 -2.97 7.00 -8.72
C ASN A 5 -3.15 5.52 -9.10
N ARG A 6 -3.41 4.65 -8.11
CA ARG A 6 -3.53 3.21 -8.34
C ARG A 6 -4.77 2.86 -9.17
N ARG A 7 -5.90 3.54 -8.93
CA ARG A 7 -7.11 3.35 -9.71
C ARG A 7 -6.87 3.70 -11.17
N TYR A 8 -6.21 4.82 -11.45
CA TYR A 8 -5.95 5.26 -12.82
C TYR A 8 -5.01 4.33 -13.56
N LEU A 9 -4.00 3.79 -12.89
CA LEU A 9 -3.13 2.77 -13.50
C LEU A 9 -3.92 1.51 -13.87
N TYR A 10 -4.81 1.08 -13.00
CA TYR A 10 -5.69 -0.06 -13.27
C TYR A 10 -6.63 0.24 -14.43
N PHE A 11 -7.23 1.43 -14.45
CA PHE A 11 -8.12 1.85 -15.53
C PHE A 11 -7.39 1.93 -16.87
N ALA A 12 -6.13 2.35 -16.86
CA ALA A 12 -5.29 2.37 -18.06
C ALA A 12 -5.13 0.96 -18.64
N GLN A 13 -4.86 -0.03 -17.79
CA GLN A 13 -4.74 -1.42 -18.24
C GLN A 13 -6.02 -1.89 -18.92
N LYS A 14 -7.17 -1.59 -18.33
CA LYS A 14 -8.46 -1.98 -18.90
C LYS A 14 -8.74 -1.28 -20.22
N ALA A 15 -8.40 0.00 -20.31
CA ALA A 15 -8.55 0.76 -21.54
C ALA A 15 -7.69 0.16 -22.66
N ASP A 16 -6.45 -0.24 -22.37
CA ASP A 16 -5.59 -0.89 -23.34
C ASP A 16 -6.16 -2.22 -23.84
N VAL A 17 -6.69 -3.04 -22.92
CA VAL A 17 -7.32 -4.32 -23.28
C VAL A 17 -8.52 -4.10 -24.23
N GLU A 18 -9.27 -3.03 -24.00
CA GLU A 18 -10.43 -2.70 -24.85
C GLU A 18 -10.03 -1.98 -26.15
N GLY A 19 -8.76 -1.65 -26.31
CA GLY A 19 -8.26 -0.98 -27.52
C GLY A 19 -8.33 0.54 -27.49
N TYR A 20 -8.65 1.14 -26.34
CA TYR A 20 -8.70 2.60 -26.17
C TYR A 20 -7.37 3.14 -25.69
N ASN A 21 -6.33 3.03 -26.54
CA ASN A 21 -4.97 3.39 -26.16
C ASN A 21 -4.79 4.87 -25.81
N ASP A 22 -5.52 5.75 -26.49
CA ASP A 22 -5.46 7.19 -26.18
C ASP A 22 -6.03 7.49 -24.79
N VAL A 23 -7.11 6.80 -24.42
CA VAL A 23 -7.71 6.93 -23.08
C VAL A 23 -6.75 6.38 -22.03
N ALA A 24 -6.10 5.24 -22.31
CA ALA A 24 -5.09 4.67 -21.42
C ALA A 24 -3.96 5.67 -21.15
N ALA A 25 -3.51 6.37 -22.18
CA ALA A 25 -2.45 7.39 -22.04
C ALA A 25 -2.90 8.54 -21.13
N VAL A 26 -4.14 8.96 -21.22
CA VAL A 26 -4.69 10.01 -20.34
C VAL A 26 -4.68 9.53 -18.88
N PHE A 27 -5.11 8.30 -18.64
CA PHE A 27 -5.09 7.72 -17.29
C PHE A 27 -3.67 7.65 -16.73
N ARG A 28 -2.69 7.18 -17.51
CA ARG A 28 -1.31 7.08 -17.05
C ARG A 28 -0.70 8.44 -16.74
N SER A 29 -0.92 9.40 -17.61
CA SER A 29 -0.40 10.76 -17.41
C SER A 29 -0.97 11.40 -16.15
N THR A 30 -2.27 11.22 -15.91
CA THR A 30 -2.92 11.72 -14.72
C THR A 30 -2.39 11.00 -13.46
N ALA A 31 -2.15 9.68 -13.55
CA ALA A 31 -1.58 8.92 -12.44
C ALA A 31 -0.21 9.45 -12.02
N GLU A 32 0.63 9.85 -12.99
CA GLU A 32 1.93 10.44 -12.69
C GLU A 32 1.79 11.74 -11.90
N GLY A 33 0.82 12.57 -12.26
CA GLY A 33 0.50 13.79 -11.53
C GLY A 33 0.08 13.50 -10.09
N GLU A 34 -0.74 12.46 -9.90
CA GLU A 34 -1.20 12.05 -8.57
C GLU A 34 -0.03 11.55 -7.70
N THR A 35 0.99 10.92 -8.30
CA THR A 35 2.20 10.53 -7.59
C THR A 35 2.91 11.75 -7.01
N GLY A 36 3.06 12.80 -7.80
CA GLY A 36 3.66 14.06 -7.31
C GLY A 36 2.88 14.70 -6.18
N HIS A 37 1.54 14.70 -6.30
CA HIS A 37 0.67 15.23 -5.26
C HIS A 37 0.83 14.45 -3.96
N ALA A 38 0.84 13.12 -4.03
CA ALA A 38 0.98 12.27 -2.87
C ALA A 38 2.32 12.51 -2.15
N HIS A 39 3.41 12.61 -2.90
CA HIS A 39 4.73 12.90 -2.33
C HIS A 39 4.76 14.28 -1.67
N GLY A 40 4.17 15.28 -2.32
CA GLY A 40 4.09 16.63 -1.74
C GLY A 40 3.33 16.65 -0.41
N HIS A 41 2.22 15.93 -0.33
CA HIS A 41 1.45 15.79 0.91
C HIS A 41 2.27 15.11 1.99
N LEU A 42 3.00 14.04 1.65
CA LEU A 42 3.83 13.30 2.60
C LEU A 42 4.97 14.14 3.16
N GLU A 43 5.55 15.04 2.35
CA GLU A 43 6.56 15.97 2.85
C GLU A 43 6.02 16.84 3.97
N TYR A 44 4.82 17.37 3.81
CA TYR A 44 4.18 18.16 4.87
C TYR A 44 3.85 17.30 6.09
N LEU A 45 3.49 16.04 5.87
CA LEU A 45 3.15 15.12 6.95
C LEU A 45 4.36 14.67 7.79
N GLU A 46 5.59 14.93 7.33
CA GLU A 46 6.78 14.65 8.15
C GLU A 46 6.72 15.37 9.50
N GLU A 47 6.05 16.50 9.56
CA GLU A 47 5.91 17.25 10.81
C GLU A 47 4.95 16.58 11.81
N THR A 48 4.02 15.77 11.34
CA THR A 48 2.98 15.14 12.16
C THR A 48 3.11 13.63 12.28
N GLY A 49 3.79 13.00 11.32
CA GLY A 49 4.00 11.55 11.31
C GLY A 49 3.29 10.83 10.17
N ASP A 50 3.52 9.53 10.10
CA ASP A 50 2.95 8.65 9.09
C ASP A 50 1.42 8.62 9.22
N PRO A 51 0.69 8.94 8.15
CA PRO A 51 -0.78 8.94 8.19
C PRO A 51 -1.37 7.54 8.46
N ALA A 52 -0.65 6.48 8.17
CA ALA A 52 -1.14 5.11 8.38
C ALA A 52 -0.88 4.61 9.80
N THR A 53 0.25 4.95 10.40
CA THR A 53 0.69 4.37 11.68
C THR A 53 0.85 5.39 12.79
N GLY A 54 0.97 6.66 12.46
CA GLY A 54 1.28 7.72 13.44
C GLY A 54 2.76 7.78 13.82
N GLU A 55 3.59 6.88 13.28
CA GLU A 55 5.01 6.86 13.60
C GLU A 55 5.75 8.02 12.95
N PRO A 56 6.85 8.51 13.57
CA PRO A 56 7.69 9.52 12.93
C PRO A 56 8.22 9.03 11.57
N ILE A 57 8.26 9.94 10.59
CA ILE A 57 8.78 9.66 9.25
C ILE A 57 9.71 10.79 8.83
N GLY A 58 10.50 10.52 7.78
CA GLY A 58 11.41 11.48 7.19
C GLY A 58 12.81 10.89 7.06
N SER A 59 13.41 10.45 8.17
CA SER A 59 14.71 9.77 8.12
C SER A 59 14.52 8.30 7.71
N THR A 60 15.54 7.71 7.12
CA THR A 60 15.48 6.30 6.70
C THR A 60 15.17 5.37 7.88
N SER A 61 15.80 5.61 9.02
CA SER A 61 15.55 4.83 10.24
C SER A 61 14.09 4.91 10.66
N ASN A 62 13.53 6.11 10.73
CA ASN A 62 12.13 6.32 11.08
C ASN A 62 11.20 5.70 10.04
N ASN A 63 11.51 5.86 8.77
CA ASN A 63 10.71 5.30 7.69
C ASN A 63 10.65 3.77 7.77
N LEU A 64 11.78 3.12 8.07
CA LEU A 64 11.81 1.66 8.25
C LEU A 64 10.97 1.23 9.45
N LYS A 65 11.06 1.95 10.56
CA LYS A 65 10.24 1.66 11.75
C LYS A 65 8.75 1.79 11.44
N ALA A 66 8.36 2.84 10.73
CA ALA A 66 6.97 3.05 10.32
C ALA A 66 6.49 1.92 9.41
N ALA A 67 7.34 1.49 8.47
CA ALA A 67 7.02 0.38 7.56
C ALA A 67 6.83 -0.93 8.33
N VAL A 68 7.69 -1.24 9.30
CA VAL A 68 7.54 -2.43 10.14
C VAL A 68 6.22 -2.40 10.91
N VAL A 69 5.87 -1.26 11.50
CA VAL A 69 4.61 -1.11 12.24
C VAL A 69 3.42 -1.34 11.31
N GLY A 70 3.43 -0.74 10.12
CA GLY A 70 2.34 -0.89 9.14
C GLY A 70 2.17 -2.33 8.69
N GLU A 71 3.26 -2.97 8.27
CA GLU A 71 3.21 -4.36 7.80
C GLU A 71 2.78 -5.31 8.94
N THR A 72 3.26 -5.06 10.15
CA THR A 72 2.89 -5.89 11.30
C THR A 72 1.39 -5.81 11.57
N HIS A 73 0.82 -4.61 11.54
CA HIS A 73 -0.63 -4.43 11.67
C HIS A 73 -1.38 -5.17 10.58
N GLU A 74 -0.89 -5.10 9.35
CA GLU A 74 -1.54 -5.75 8.21
C GLU A 74 -1.58 -7.27 8.34
N TYR A 75 -0.49 -7.92 8.81
CA TYR A 75 -0.48 -9.38 8.87
C TYR A 75 -0.99 -9.95 10.20
N THR A 76 -1.02 -9.18 11.29
CA THR A 76 -1.50 -9.67 12.58
C THR A 76 -2.96 -9.33 12.84
N ASP A 77 -3.46 -8.23 12.29
CA ASP A 77 -4.80 -7.72 12.59
C ASP A 77 -5.65 -7.48 11.35
N MET A 78 -5.21 -6.62 10.44
CA MET A 78 -6.04 -6.17 9.33
C MET A 78 -6.48 -7.32 8.41
N TYR A 79 -5.52 -8.00 7.77
CA TYR A 79 -5.86 -9.08 6.85
C TYR A 79 -6.46 -10.30 7.53
N PRO A 80 -5.97 -10.78 8.69
CA PRO A 80 -6.66 -11.85 9.40
C PRO A 80 -8.09 -11.51 9.77
N GLY A 81 -8.34 -10.28 10.20
CA GLY A 81 -9.70 -9.81 10.51
C GLY A 81 -10.60 -9.80 9.29
N MET A 82 -10.09 -9.29 8.17
CA MET A 82 -10.81 -9.26 6.90
C MET A 82 -11.10 -10.67 6.39
N ALA A 83 -10.14 -11.59 6.55
CA ALA A 83 -10.35 -12.99 6.16
C ALA A 83 -11.47 -13.64 6.96
N ARG A 84 -11.51 -13.42 8.28
CA ARG A 84 -12.57 -13.94 9.12
C ARG A 84 -13.94 -13.40 8.70
N SER A 85 -14.03 -12.09 8.47
CA SER A 85 -15.28 -11.46 8.02
C SER A 85 -15.73 -12.02 6.68
N ALA A 86 -14.81 -12.21 5.74
CA ALA A 86 -15.13 -12.77 4.43
C ALA A 86 -15.67 -14.20 4.56
N ARG A 87 -15.07 -15.04 5.41
CA ARG A 87 -15.56 -16.41 5.63
C ARG A 87 -16.93 -16.43 6.27
N ASP A 88 -17.14 -15.57 7.26
CA ASP A 88 -18.43 -15.47 7.95
C ASP A 88 -19.55 -15.05 6.99
N GLU A 89 -19.22 -14.27 5.98
CA GLU A 89 -20.18 -13.82 4.96
C GLU A 89 -20.26 -14.77 3.76
N GLY A 90 -19.50 -15.87 3.76
CA GLY A 90 -19.55 -16.87 2.71
C GLY A 90 -18.65 -16.60 1.51
N PHE A 91 -17.72 -15.65 1.62
CA PHE A 91 -16.77 -15.31 0.55
C PHE A 91 -15.44 -16.02 0.74
N ASP A 92 -15.43 -17.33 0.62
CA ASP A 92 -14.25 -18.16 0.91
C ASP A 92 -13.05 -17.85 0.00
N GLU A 93 -13.28 -17.57 -1.28
CA GLU A 93 -12.21 -17.24 -2.21
C GLU A 93 -11.53 -15.92 -1.81
N ILE A 94 -12.32 -14.93 -1.44
CA ILE A 94 -11.80 -13.63 -0.98
C ILE A 94 -11.05 -13.81 0.33
N ALA A 95 -11.57 -14.63 1.25
CA ALA A 95 -10.90 -14.93 2.51
C ALA A 95 -9.52 -15.56 2.29
N THR A 96 -9.42 -16.50 1.35
CA THR A 96 -8.14 -17.13 0.99
C THR A 96 -7.18 -16.09 0.42
N TRP A 97 -7.67 -15.15 -0.38
CA TRP A 97 -6.86 -14.05 -0.90
C TRP A 97 -6.29 -13.21 0.24
N PHE A 98 -7.12 -12.81 1.20
CA PHE A 98 -6.66 -12.04 2.37
C PHE A 98 -5.63 -12.81 3.20
N GLU A 99 -5.82 -14.11 3.38
CA GLU A 99 -4.85 -14.95 4.09
C GLU A 99 -3.50 -15.03 3.37
N THR A 100 -3.54 -15.08 2.04
CA THR A 100 -2.33 -15.03 1.21
C THR A 100 -1.61 -13.70 1.36
N LEU A 101 -2.37 -12.60 1.36
CA LEU A 101 -1.80 -11.27 1.56
C LEU A 101 -1.19 -11.11 2.96
N ALA A 102 -1.82 -11.67 3.98
CA ALA A 102 -1.25 -11.64 5.33
C ALA A 102 0.14 -12.27 5.38
N LYS A 103 0.34 -13.38 4.67
CA LYS A 103 1.66 -14.02 4.57
C LYS A 103 2.68 -13.14 3.86
N ALA A 104 2.25 -12.46 2.79
CA ALA A 104 3.12 -11.54 2.05
C ALA A 104 3.55 -10.36 2.93
N GLU A 105 2.62 -9.80 3.69
CA GLU A 105 2.90 -8.66 4.55
C GLU A 105 3.83 -9.06 5.71
N ARG A 106 3.73 -10.29 6.21
CA ARG A 106 4.66 -10.81 7.20
C ARG A 106 6.08 -10.86 6.65
N SER A 107 6.22 -11.30 5.40
CA SER A 107 7.52 -11.33 4.72
C SER A 107 8.07 -9.91 4.56
N HIS A 108 7.23 -8.95 4.20
CA HIS A 108 7.62 -7.55 4.08
C HIS A 108 8.11 -6.99 5.42
N ALA A 109 7.38 -7.27 6.49
CA ALA A 109 7.78 -6.83 7.84
C ALA A 109 9.16 -7.36 8.21
N GLY A 110 9.43 -8.63 7.92
CA GLY A 110 10.74 -9.24 8.18
C GLY A 110 11.85 -8.58 7.39
N ARG A 111 11.60 -8.27 6.12
CA ARG A 111 12.59 -7.62 5.26
C ARG A 111 12.90 -6.19 5.73
N PHE A 112 11.88 -5.44 6.11
CA PHE A 112 12.09 -4.09 6.66
C PHE A 112 12.80 -4.13 8.01
N GLN A 113 12.45 -5.09 8.87
CA GLN A 113 13.13 -5.24 10.16
C GLN A 113 14.61 -5.59 9.98
N LYS A 114 14.90 -6.47 9.03
CA LYS A 114 16.29 -6.81 8.72
C LYS A 114 17.08 -5.58 8.26
N ALA A 115 16.47 -4.80 7.36
CA ALA A 115 17.12 -3.57 6.87
C ALA A 115 17.36 -2.57 8.01
N LEU A 116 16.39 -2.46 8.94
CA LEU A 116 16.53 -1.59 10.11
C LEU A 116 17.67 -2.07 11.02
N ASP A 117 17.76 -3.37 11.27
CA ASP A 117 18.79 -3.95 12.13
C ASP A 117 20.20 -3.77 11.56
N GLU A 118 20.31 -3.72 10.23
CA GLU A 118 21.59 -3.53 9.54
C GLU A 118 21.95 -2.06 9.30
N LEU A 119 21.06 -1.15 9.65
CA LEU A 119 21.29 0.28 9.46
C LEU A 119 22.19 0.83 10.55
N ASP A 120 23.26 1.49 10.16
CA ASP A 120 24.23 2.08 11.09
C ASP A 120 23.85 3.50 11.52
#